data_e169d125e790946ce51f3d4ca662114f
#
_entry.id   e169d125e790946ce51f3d4ca662114f
#
_cell.length_a   1.000
_cell.length_b   1.000
_cell.length_c   1.000
_cell.angle_alpha   90.00
_cell.angle_beta   90.00
_cell.angle_gamma   90.00
#
_symmetry.space_group_name_H-M   'P 1'
#
loop_
_entity.id
_entity.type
_entity.pdbx_description
1 polymer ?
#
loop_
_entity_poly.entity_id
_entity_poly.type
_entity_poly.pdbx_seq_one_letter_code
_entity_poly.pdbx_strand_id
1 'polypeptide(L)'
;MVQVFKATTMSSSASHDPPPVGMSLPNWRPVAVPPREPRRGRYMTLEPLDASRHGASLASLFAAEDPATWTYMGYGPFESPATCLAWLRTIDHGDDPIFLAVLDSRAREPLGVLSWNRIDPANGVIEIAHVVFSSRLKRTRVASEAVIEMIRWAWELGYRRIEWKCDALNGPSRQAATRFGFVYEGTFRQAVVVKQRNRDTAWFSIIDTQRPRLEKAYEAWLADSNFDEAGRQRSKLNEGGRHEE
;
A
#
# COMPACT_ATOMS: atom_id res chain seq x y z
N MET A 1 20.77 82.60 -0.33
CA MET A 1 20.15 81.80 0.76
C MET A 1 19.89 80.40 0.19
N VAL A 2 20.79 79.42 0.48
CA VAL A 2 20.73 78.04 -0.07
C VAL A 2 20.25 77.14 1.05
N GLN A 3 19.08 76.60 0.83
CA GLN A 3 18.46 75.65 1.82
C GLN A 3 18.96 74.23 1.60
N VAL A 4 19.72 73.74 2.59
CA VAL A 4 20.25 72.38 2.58
C VAL A 4 19.19 71.45 3.09
N PHE A 5 18.66 70.58 2.22
CA PHE A 5 17.80 69.44 2.64
C PHE A 5 18.65 68.33 3.29
N LYS A 6 18.42 68.05 4.56
CA LYS A 6 18.97 66.88 5.25
C LYS A 6 18.14 65.63 4.78
N ALA A 7 18.80 64.72 4.12
CA ALA A 7 18.24 63.41 3.85
C ALA A 7 18.24 62.59 5.13
N THR A 8 17.06 62.24 5.64
CA THR A 8 16.89 61.28 6.75
C THR A 8 16.97 59.88 6.15
N THR A 9 18.07 59.19 6.41
CA THR A 9 18.20 57.77 6.09
C THR A 9 17.33 56.97 7.05
N MET A 10 16.19 56.50 6.58
CA MET A 10 15.40 55.45 7.27
C MET A 10 16.13 54.11 7.12
N SER A 11 16.79 53.66 8.19
CA SER A 11 17.31 52.31 8.31
C SER A 11 16.12 51.37 8.53
N SER A 12 15.68 50.72 7.46
CA SER A 12 14.74 49.60 7.55
C SER A 12 15.52 48.36 7.96
N SER A 13 15.53 48.05 9.24
CA SER A 13 15.93 46.73 9.72
C SER A 13 14.80 45.75 9.41
N ALA A 14 14.78 45.19 8.20
CA ALA A 14 13.95 44.05 7.89
C ALA A 14 14.42 42.90 8.77
N SER A 15 13.65 42.51 9.76
CA SER A 15 13.86 41.26 10.51
C SER A 15 13.75 40.09 9.51
N HIS A 16 14.89 39.55 9.12
CA HIS A 16 14.94 38.32 8.32
C HIS A 16 14.70 37.13 9.25
N ASP A 17 13.45 36.84 9.54
CA ASP A 17 13.11 35.57 10.12
C ASP A 17 13.51 34.47 9.11
N PRO A 18 14.15 33.39 9.54
CA PRO A 18 14.50 32.31 8.64
C PRO A 18 13.23 31.71 8.01
N PRO A 19 13.29 31.26 6.76
CA PRO A 19 12.13 30.63 6.14
C PRO A 19 11.65 29.43 6.95
N PRO A 20 10.34 29.15 6.98
CA PRO A 20 9.81 27.99 7.71
C PRO A 20 10.39 26.69 7.14
N VAL A 21 10.84 25.82 8.01
CA VAL A 21 11.40 24.50 7.67
C VAL A 21 10.57 23.39 8.29
N GLY A 22 10.68 22.18 7.73
CA GLY A 22 10.00 21.00 8.27
C GLY A 22 10.48 20.63 9.66
N MET A 23 9.72 19.75 10.33
CA MET A 23 10.06 19.25 11.66
C MET A 23 11.44 18.57 11.66
N SER A 24 12.28 18.89 12.65
CA SER A 24 13.60 18.29 12.81
C SER A 24 13.49 16.80 13.17
N LEU A 25 14.34 15.97 12.55
CA LEU A 25 14.46 14.54 12.82
C LEU A 25 15.93 14.18 13.16
N PRO A 26 16.50 14.72 14.25
CA PRO A 26 17.94 14.61 14.53
C PRO A 26 18.41 13.16 14.76
N ASN A 27 17.52 12.28 15.16
CA ASN A 27 17.81 10.86 15.44
C ASN A 27 17.38 9.93 14.29
N TRP A 28 16.95 10.47 13.15
CA TRP A 28 16.56 9.63 12.02
C TRP A 28 17.72 8.74 11.55
N ARG A 29 17.41 7.49 11.31
CA ARG A 29 18.30 6.51 10.69
C ARG A 29 17.54 5.76 9.61
N PRO A 30 18.20 5.41 8.50
CA PRO A 30 17.60 4.53 7.49
C PRO A 30 17.08 3.23 8.11
N VAL A 31 15.93 2.77 7.62
CA VAL A 31 15.29 1.53 8.07
C VAL A 31 15.79 0.33 7.26
N ALA A 32 15.44 -0.89 7.68
CA ALA A 32 15.82 -2.10 6.94
C ALA A 32 14.92 -2.33 5.71
N VAL A 33 15.51 -2.92 4.66
CA VAL A 33 14.71 -3.50 3.55
C VAL A 33 13.91 -4.68 4.10
N PRO A 34 12.65 -4.88 3.67
CA PRO A 34 11.86 -6.04 4.10
C PRO A 34 12.57 -7.37 3.81
N PRO A 35 12.73 -8.25 4.79
CA PRO A 35 13.36 -9.54 4.57
C PRO A 35 12.48 -10.46 3.73
N ARG A 36 13.12 -11.38 2.99
CA ARG A 36 12.43 -12.40 2.22
C ARG A 36 12.14 -13.62 3.10
N GLU A 37 11.24 -13.46 4.04
CA GLU A 37 10.83 -14.50 4.98
C GLU A 37 9.30 -14.63 5.05
N PRO A 38 8.76 -15.77 5.45
CA PRO A 38 7.33 -15.92 5.64
C PRO A 38 6.82 -15.08 6.82
N ARG A 39 5.67 -14.43 6.63
CA ARG A 39 4.92 -13.75 7.69
C ARG A 39 3.62 -14.50 7.96
N ARG A 40 3.39 -14.92 9.20
CA ARG A 40 2.20 -15.66 9.59
C ARG A 40 1.24 -14.78 10.37
N GLY A 41 0.02 -14.69 9.88
CA GLY A 41 -1.13 -14.18 10.61
C GLY A 41 -1.98 -15.31 11.18
N ARG A 42 -3.17 -14.97 11.63
CA ARG A 42 -4.14 -15.93 12.17
C ARG A 42 -4.85 -16.72 11.06
N TYR A 43 -5.22 -16.04 9.99
CA TYR A 43 -5.99 -16.59 8.87
C TYR A 43 -5.16 -16.76 7.61
N MET A 44 -4.03 -16.07 7.50
CA MET A 44 -3.19 -16.05 6.31
C MET A 44 -1.72 -16.33 6.62
N THR A 45 -0.98 -16.70 5.58
CA THR A 45 0.47 -16.66 5.55
C THR A 45 0.91 -15.89 4.31
N LEU A 46 1.82 -14.93 4.47
CA LEU A 46 2.55 -14.33 3.36
C LEU A 46 3.84 -15.12 3.19
N GLU A 47 4.13 -15.60 1.99
CA GLU A 47 5.39 -16.22 1.67
C GLU A 47 6.06 -15.46 0.52
N PRO A 48 7.39 -15.26 0.52
CA PRO A 48 8.07 -14.77 -0.66
C PRO A 48 7.61 -15.55 -1.89
N LEU A 49 7.22 -14.86 -2.94
CA LEU A 49 6.73 -15.53 -4.14
C LEU A 49 7.83 -16.42 -4.69
N ASP A 50 7.49 -17.67 -4.92
CA ASP A 50 8.32 -18.68 -5.56
C ASP A 50 7.45 -19.37 -6.62
N ALA A 51 7.75 -19.13 -7.88
CA ALA A 51 6.96 -19.66 -8.99
C ALA A 51 7.02 -21.20 -9.09
N SER A 52 8.05 -21.85 -8.54
CA SER A 52 8.14 -23.30 -8.48
C SER A 52 7.15 -23.91 -7.48
N ARG A 53 6.88 -23.21 -6.37
CA ARG A 53 5.98 -23.65 -5.28
C ARG A 53 4.55 -23.15 -5.47
N HIS A 54 4.38 -21.90 -5.82
CA HIS A 54 3.09 -21.21 -5.84
C HIS A 54 2.51 -21.08 -7.26
N GLY A 55 3.39 -21.17 -8.28
CA GLY A 55 3.07 -20.74 -9.64
C GLY A 55 1.94 -21.53 -10.29
N ALA A 56 1.93 -22.85 -10.17
CA ALA A 56 0.91 -23.67 -10.82
C ALA A 56 -0.52 -23.35 -10.31
N SER A 57 -0.68 -23.25 -8.98
CA SER A 57 -1.97 -22.92 -8.35
C SER A 57 -2.41 -21.48 -8.69
N LEU A 58 -1.51 -20.48 -8.54
CA LEU A 58 -1.81 -19.10 -8.85
C LEU A 58 -2.13 -18.90 -10.34
N ALA A 59 -1.38 -19.55 -11.23
CA ALA A 59 -1.60 -19.46 -12.66
C ALA A 59 -2.97 -19.99 -13.08
N SER A 60 -3.38 -21.12 -12.52
CA SER A 60 -4.72 -21.68 -12.75
C SER A 60 -5.83 -20.78 -12.24
N LEU A 61 -5.67 -20.21 -11.04
CA LEU A 61 -6.65 -19.26 -10.48
C LEU A 61 -6.74 -17.97 -11.30
N PHE A 62 -5.61 -17.37 -11.63
CA PHE A 62 -5.56 -16.07 -12.29
C PHE A 62 -6.00 -16.12 -13.76
N ALA A 63 -5.71 -17.22 -14.46
CA ALA A 63 -6.20 -17.41 -15.83
C ALA A 63 -7.71 -17.64 -15.89
N ALA A 64 -8.32 -18.10 -14.79
CA ALA A 64 -9.77 -18.29 -14.67
C ALA A 64 -10.53 -17.04 -14.18
N GLU A 65 -9.82 -15.97 -13.77
CA GLU A 65 -10.46 -14.74 -13.32
C GLU A 65 -11.12 -13.99 -14.48
N ASP A 66 -12.21 -13.27 -14.15
CA ASP A 66 -12.85 -12.35 -15.08
C ASP A 66 -11.81 -11.37 -15.66
N PRO A 67 -11.76 -11.17 -16.98
CA PRO A 67 -10.87 -10.20 -17.63
C PRO A 67 -10.94 -8.79 -17.01
N ALA A 68 -12.09 -8.38 -16.46
CA ALA A 68 -12.25 -7.12 -15.76
C ALA A 68 -11.36 -6.97 -14.54
N THR A 69 -10.92 -8.06 -13.91
CA THR A 69 -9.95 -8.05 -12.80
C THR A 69 -8.62 -7.37 -13.21
N TRP A 70 -8.27 -7.43 -14.48
CA TRP A 70 -6.99 -6.95 -15.03
C TRP A 70 -7.08 -5.57 -15.67
N THR A 71 -8.25 -4.92 -15.64
CA THR A 71 -8.49 -3.62 -16.31
C THR A 71 -7.46 -2.56 -15.92
N TYR A 72 -7.16 -2.45 -14.63
CA TYR A 72 -6.28 -1.42 -14.08
C TYR A 72 -4.85 -1.93 -13.80
N MET A 73 -4.56 -3.18 -14.17
CA MET A 73 -3.24 -3.76 -13.97
C MET A 73 -2.38 -3.58 -15.21
N GLY A 74 -1.06 -3.42 -15.04
CA GLY A 74 -0.11 -3.32 -16.15
C GLY A 74 0.12 -4.65 -16.90
N TYR A 75 -0.50 -5.73 -16.43
CA TYR A 75 -0.39 -7.09 -16.97
C TYR A 75 -1.77 -7.77 -16.97
N GLY A 76 -1.85 -8.97 -17.57
CA GLY A 76 -3.13 -9.66 -17.78
C GLY A 76 -4.10 -8.90 -18.70
N PRO A 77 -5.30 -9.46 -19.00
CA PRO A 77 -5.69 -10.83 -18.66
C PRO A 77 -4.75 -11.88 -19.26
N PHE A 78 -4.71 -13.06 -18.66
CA PHE A 78 -3.87 -14.16 -19.16
C PHE A 78 -4.72 -15.14 -19.97
N GLU A 79 -4.28 -15.45 -21.18
CA GLU A 79 -4.98 -16.36 -22.09
C GLU A 79 -4.98 -17.81 -21.62
N SER A 80 -4.01 -18.17 -20.77
CA SER A 80 -3.85 -19.53 -20.26
C SER A 80 -3.08 -19.56 -18.94
N PRO A 81 -3.17 -20.65 -18.17
CA PRO A 81 -2.29 -20.86 -17.02
C PRO A 81 -0.80 -20.82 -17.40
N ALA A 82 -0.43 -21.25 -18.60
CA ALA A 82 0.96 -21.24 -19.05
C ALA A 82 1.52 -19.81 -19.22
N THR A 83 0.74 -18.92 -19.83
CA THR A 83 1.11 -17.50 -19.98
C THR A 83 1.18 -16.78 -18.63
N CYS A 84 0.27 -17.10 -17.72
CA CYS A 84 0.30 -16.58 -16.36
C CYS A 84 1.51 -17.10 -15.56
N LEU A 85 1.83 -18.38 -15.66
CA LEU A 85 3.02 -18.97 -15.01
C LEU A 85 4.32 -18.35 -15.54
N ALA A 86 4.40 -18.10 -16.85
CA ALA A 86 5.54 -17.40 -17.44
C ALA A 86 5.71 -16.01 -16.82
N TRP A 87 4.63 -15.25 -16.65
CA TRP A 87 4.67 -13.96 -15.98
C TRP A 87 5.09 -14.10 -14.51
N LEU A 88 4.53 -15.04 -13.73
CA LEU A 88 4.90 -15.26 -12.32
C LEU A 88 6.41 -15.51 -12.16
N ARG A 89 7.02 -16.24 -13.10
CA ARG A 89 8.47 -16.49 -13.11
C ARG A 89 9.32 -15.24 -13.38
N THR A 90 8.75 -14.19 -13.95
CA THR A 90 9.48 -12.93 -14.17
C THR A 90 9.52 -12.03 -12.94
N ILE A 91 8.69 -12.30 -11.95
CA ILE A 91 8.49 -11.44 -10.80
C ILE A 91 8.88 -12.07 -9.44
N ASP A 92 9.25 -13.35 -9.40
CA ASP A 92 9.47 -14.08 -8.15
C ASP A 92 10.83 -13.80 -7.48
N HIS A 93 11.75 -13.12 -8.15
CA HIS A 93 13.11 -12.84 -7.65
C HIS A 93 13.49 -11.36 -7.60
N GLY A 94 12.56 -10.45 -7.94
CA GLY A 94 12.83 -9.00 -7.97
C GLY A 94 13.09 -8.42 -6.58
N ASP A 95 14.05 -7.50 -6.44
CA ASP A 95 14.34 -6.82 -5.16
C ASP A 95 13.45 -5.60 -4.91
N ASP A 96 12.89 -5.01 -5.95
CA ASP A 96 11.86 -3.98 -5.93
C ASP A 96 11.11 -4.00 -7.27
N PRO A 97 9.91 -4.52 -7.32
CA PRO A 97 9.05 -5.00 -6.20
C PRO A 97 9.46 -6.37 -5.62
N ILE A 98 9.23 -6.55 -4.30
CA ILE A 98 9.29 -7.85 -3.64
C ILE A 98 7.88 -8.42 -3.59
N PHE A 99 7.62 -9.47 -4.37
CA PHE A 99 6.32 -10.13 -4.40
C PHE A 99 6.17 -11.17 -3.29
N LEU A 100 4.97 -11.25 -2.73
CA LEU A 100 4.55 -12.22 -1.72
C LEU A 100 3.30 -12.94 -2.21
N ALA A 101 3.27 -14.25 -2.06
CA ALA A 101 2.08 -15.06 -2.21
C ALA A 101 1.23 -14.98 -0.94
N VAL A 102 -0.08 -14.84 -1.09
CA VAL A 102 -1.05 -14.87 0.01
C VAL A 102 -1.67 -16.24 0.07
N LEU A 103 -1.40 -16.96 1.16
CA LEU A 103 -1.92 -18.29 1.40
C LEU A 103 -3.02 -18.26 2.48
N ASP A 104 -4.05 -19.06 2.31
CA ASP A 104 -4.94 -19.43 3.41
C ASP A 104 -4.17 -20.30 4.43
N SER A 105 -4.17 -19.93 5.71
CA SER A 105 -3.39 -20.64 6.74
C SER A 105 -3.87 -22.06 6.99
N ARG A 106 -5.14 -22.37 6.72
CA ARG A 106 -5.71 -23.71 6.91
C ARG A 106 -5.47 -24.60 5.70
N ALA A 107 -5.83 -24.12 4.51
CA ALA A 107 -5.69 -24.85 3.27
C ALA A 107 -4.26 -24.87 2.74
N ARG A 108 -3.41 -23.91 3.17
CA ARG A 108 -2.06 -23.67 2.67
C ARG A 108 -2.01 -23.46 1.14
N GLU A 109 -3.11 -23.03 0.59
CA GLU A 109 -3.28 -22.79 -0.83
C GLU A 109 -2.99 -21.30 -1.14
N PRO A 110 -2.14 -21.00 -2.13
CA PRO A 110 -1.93 -19.62 -2.56
C PRO A 110 -3.16 -19.15 -3.35
N LEU A 111 -3.73 -18.02 -2.91
CA LEU A 111 -4.98 -17.47 -3.43
C LEU A 111 -4.82 -16.08 -4.07
N GLY A 112 -3.64 -15.48 -3.94
CA GLY A 112 -3.35 -14.17 -4.47
C GLY A 112 -1.90 -13.78 -4.29
N VAL A 113 -1.56 -12.59 -4.78
CA VAL A 113 -0.26 -11.95 -4.57
C VAL A 113 -0.46 -10.50 -4.16
N LEU A 114 0.55 -9.95 -3.49
CA LEU A 114 0.76 -8.53 -3.27
C LEU A 114 2.27 -8.28 -3.20
N SER A 115 2.69 -7.03 -3.16
CA SER A 115 4.12 -6.75 -3.11
C SER A 115 4.47 -5.55 -2.25
N TRP A 116 5.71 -5.53 -1.79
CA TRP A 116 6.42 -4.30 -1.48
C TRP A 116 6.92 -3.68 -2.77
N ASN A 117 6.82 -2.38 -2.87
CA ASN A 117 7.25 -1.61 -4.04
C ASN A 117 7.79 -0.25 -3.60
N ARG A 118 8.64 0.37 -4.42
CA ARG A 118 9.21 1.68 -4.12
C ARG A 118 9.81 1.72 -2.71
N ILE A 119 10.65 0.73 -2.42
CA ILE A 119 11.30 0.54 -1.13
C ILE A 119 12.38 1.62 -0.98
N ASP A 120 12.13 2.61 -0.11
CA ASP A 120 13.05 3.71 0.18
C ASP A 120 13.41 3.73 1.67
N PRO A 121 14.39 2.93 2.08
CA PRO A 121 14.84 2.88 3.48
C PRO A 121 15.42 4.21 3.99
N ALA A 122 16.03 5.00 3.11
CA ALA A 122 16.66 6.27 3.50
C ALA A 122 15.61 7.27 4.01
N ASN A 123 14.44 7.29 3.42
CA ASN A 123 13.32 8.14 3.82
C ASN A 123 12.28 7.42 4.68
N GLY A 124 12.40 6.10 4.89
CA GLY A 124 11.43 5.27 5.59
C GLY A 124 10.07 5.23 4.89
N VAL A 125 10.09 5.10 3.55
CA VAL A 125 8.90 5.06 2.71
C VAL A 125 8.82 3.72 1.99
N ILE A 126 7.61 3.14 1.94
CA ILE A 126 7.36 1.87 1.24
C ILE A 126 5.93 1.86 0.67
N GLU A 127 5.71 1.18 -0.44
CA GLU A 127 4.39 1.04 -1.05
C GLU A 127 3.89 -0.41 -0.95
N ILE A 128 2.62 -0.59 -0.59
CA ILE A 128 1.88 -1.84 -0.81
C ILE A 128 1.27 -1.78 -2.21
N ALA A 129 1.72 -2.64 -3.10
CA ALA A 129 1.36 -2.63 -4.49
C ALA A 129 1.00 -4.01 -5.04
N HIS A 130 0.66 -4.06 -6.33
CA HIS A 130 0.39 -5.29 -7.07
C HIS A 130 -0.59 -6.24 -6.35
N VAL A 131 -1.60 -5.68 -5.66
CA VAL A 131 -2.60 -6.47 -4.94
C VAL A 131 -3.53 -7.16 -5.94
N VAL A 132 -3.26 -8.43 -6.19
CA VAL A 132 -4.05 -9.29 -7.07
C VAL A 132 -4.58 -10.46 -6.28
N PHE A 133 -5.83 -10.39 -5.91
CA PHE A 133 -6.54 -11.42 -5.17
C PHE A 133 -7.52 -12.14 -6.09
N SER A 134 -7.51 -13.47 -6.04
CA SER A 134 -8.52 -14.27 -6.76
C SER A 134 -9.93 -13.99 -6.23
N SER A 135 -10.92 -14.34 -6.99
CA SER A 135 -12.34 -14.28 -6.59
C SER A 135 -12.59 -15.06 -5.29
N ARG A 136 -11.82 -16.14 -5.04
CA ARG A 136 -11.87 -16.93 -3.82
C ARG A 136 -11.29 -16.21 -2.60
N LEU A 137 -10.35 -15.28 -2.81
CA LEU A 137 -9.70 -14.51 -1.75
C LEU A 137 -10.39 -13.18 -1.48
N LYS A 138 -10.91 -12.51 -2.52
CA LYS A 138 -11.57 -11.20 -2.39
C LYS A 138 -12.67 -11.22 -1.33
N ARG A 139 -12.75 -10.17 -0.51
CA ARG A 139 -13.76 -9.96 0.54
C ARG A 139 -13.72 -10.98 1.70
N THR A 140 -12.61 -11.69 1.88
CA THR A 140 -12.41 -12.61 3.01
C THR A 140 -11.61 -11.98 4.14
N ARG A 141 -11.61 -12.64 5.31
CA ARG A 141 -10.72 -12.27 6.42
C ARG A 141 -9.26 -12.43 6.04
N VAL A 142 -8.92 -13.49 5.31
CA VAL A 142 -7.57 -13.79 4.79
C VAL A 142 -7.04 -12.60 3.98
N ALA A 143 -7.84 -12.09 3.02
CA ALA A 143 -7.48 -10.93 2.20
C ALA A 143 -7.23 -9.67 3.04
N SER A 144 -8.09 -9.44 4.02
CA SER A 144 -7.97 -8.24 4.87
C SER A 144 -6.78 -8.33 5.81
N GLU A 145 -6.57 -9.50 6.43
CA GLU A 145 -5.41 -9.72 7.29
C GLU A 145 -4.11 -9.62 6.51
N ALA A 146 -4.04 -10.08 5.26
CA ALA A 146 -2.85 -9.96 4.43
C ALA A 146 -2.40 -8.50 4.26
N VAL A 147 -3.33 -7.59 3.99
CA VAL A 147 -3.01 -6.15 3.88
C VAL A 147 -2.67 -5.55 5.26
N ILE A 148 -3.41 -5.91 6.30
CA ILE A 148 -3.15 -5.45 7.68
C ILE A 148 -1.74 -5.88 8.12
N GLU A 149 -1.35 -7.12 7.86
CA GLU A 149 -0.02 -7.62 8.23
C GLU A 149 1.11 -6.98 7.42
N MET A 150 0.88 -6.61 6.16
CA MET A 150 1.82 -5.77 5.44
C MET A 150 2.02 -4.41 6.12
N ILE A 151 0.94 -3.75 6.53
CA ILE A 151 1.01 -2.46 7.23
C ILE A 151 1.76 -2.61 8.56
N ARG A 152 1.44 -3.63 9.36
CA ARG A 152 2.11 -3.93 10.63
C ARG A 152 3.60 -4.20 10.43
N TRP A 153 3.92 -5.02 9.44
CA TRP A 153 5.32 -5.37 9.13
C TRP A 153 6.14 -4.15 8.73
N ALA A 154 5.59 -3.24 7.91
CA ALA A 154 6.25 -1.99 7.59
C ALA A 154 6.53 -1.14 8.86
N TRP A 155 5.57 -1.04 9.78
CA TRP A 155 5.78 -0.32 11.03
C TRP A 155 6.83 -0.98 11.95
N GLU A 156 6.88 -2.31 12.01
CA GLU A 156 7.87 -3.05 12.78
C GLU A 156 9.29 -2.83 12.24
N LEU A 157 9.44 -2.71 10.92
CA LEU A 157 10.69 -2.39 10.26
C LEU A 157 11.09 -0.90 10.41
N GLY A 158 10.20 -0.05 10.95
CA GLY A 158 10.47 1.37 11.19
C GLY A 158 10.04 2.31 10.06
N TYR A 159 9.33 1.83 9.05
CA TYR A 159 8.80 2.70 8.00
C TYR A 159 7.82 3.71 8.58
N ARG A 160 8.05 4.99 8.29
CA ARG A 160 7.22 6.11 8.78
C ARG A 160 6.09 6.47 7.83
N ARG A 161 6.16 6.00 6.58
CA ARG A 161 5.16 6.24 5.53
C ARG A 161 4.94 4.97 4.71
N ILE A 162 3.69 4.56 4.62
CA ILE A 162 3.25 3.44 3.78
C ILE A 162 2.35 4.01 2.70
N GLU A 163 2.64 3.72 1.45
CA GLU A 163 1.92 4.24 0.29
C GLU A 163 0.98 3.20 -0.31
N TRP A 164 -0.07 3.70 -0.95
CA TRP A 164 -0.96 2.94 -1.82
C TRP A 164 -1.28 3.78 -3.03
N LYS A 165 -1.10 3.23 -4.22
CA LYS A 165 -1.43 3.90 -5.48
C LYS A 165 -2.34 3.06 -6.34
N CYS A 166 -3.24 3.70 -7.05
CA CYS A 166 -4.08 3.03 -8.04
C CYS A 166 -4.44 3.97 -9.19
N ASP A 167 -4.95 3.39 -10.27
CA ASP A 167 -5.64 4.18 -11.29
C ASP A 167 -6.76 4.98 -10.63
N ALA A 168 -6.88 6.26 -10.95
CA ALA A 168 -7.89 7.14 -10.38
C ALA A 168 -9.33 6.66 -10.66
N LEU A 169 -9.51 5.88 -11.72
CA LEU A 169 -10.78 5.25 -12.10
C LEU A 169 -11.04 3.92 -11.37
N ASN A 170 -10.04 3.34 -10.69
CA ASN A 170 -10.18 2.08 -9.95
C ASN A 170 -10.92 2.31 -8.62
N GLY A 171 -12.24 2.46 -8.68
CA GLY A 171 -13.10 2.65 -7.50
C GLY A 171 -12.88 1.60 -6.41
N PRO A 172 -12.87 0.29 -6.73
CA PRO A 172 -12.61 -0.76 -5.74
C PRO A 172 -11.28 -0.60 -5.00
N SER A 173 -10.19 -0.24 -5.69
CA SER A 173 -8.88 -0.04 -5.06
C SER A 173 -8.84 1.20 -4.16
N ARG A 174 -9.48 2.30 -4.61
CA ARG A 174 -9.63 3.53 -3.79
C ARG A 174 -10.41 3.24 -2.51
N GLN A 175 -11.52 2.50 -2.60
CA GLN A 175 -12.31 2.08 -1.44
C GLN A 175 -11.51 1.16 -0.49
N ALA A 176 -10.70 0.25 -1.05
CA ALA A 176 -9.84 -0.60 -0.25
C ALA A 176 -8.80 0.23 0.53
N ALA A 177 -8.11 1.16 -0.13
CA ALA A 177 -7.15 2.06 0.53
C ALA A 177 -7.80 2.79 1.72
N THR A 178 -8.92 3.47 1.49
CA THR A 178 -9.67 4.18 2.55
C THR A 178 -10.11 3.24 3.68
N ARG A 179 -10.60 2.03 3.33
CA ARG A 179 -11.01 1.03 4.31
C ARG A 179 -9.86 0.60 5.23
N PHE A 180 -8.64 0.47 4.70
CA PHE A 180 -7.45 0.16 5.49
C PHE A 180 -6.86 1.37 6.23
N GLY A 181 -7.44 2.54 6.10
CA GLY A 181 -7.03 3.75 6.83
C GLY A 181 -6.04 4.63 6.08
N PHE A 182 -5.76 4.34 4.81
CA PHE A 182 -4.98 5.24 3.99
C PHE A 182 -5.76 6.53 3.72
N VAL A 183 -5.06 7.66 3.80
CA VAL A 183 -5.58 9.00 3.51
C VAL A 183 -5.26 9.34 2.06
N TYR A 184 -6.25 9.86 1.33
CA TYR A 184 -6.05 10.34 -0.03
C TYR A 184 -5.26 11.65 -0.02
N GLU A 185 -4.21 11.75 -0.83
CA GLU A 185 -3.33 12.91 -0.91
C GLU A 185 -3.45 13.69 -2.23
N GLY A 186 -3.95 13.05 -3.26
CA GLY A 186 -4.11 13.72 -4.55
C GLY A 186 -4.09 12.77 -5.74
N THR A 187 -4.31 13.34 -6.94
CA THR A 187 -4.22 12.60 -8.20
C THR A 187 -3.17 13.23 -9.10
N PHE A 188 -2.20 12.43 -9.50
CA PHE A 188 -1.23 12.81 -10.52
C PHE A 188 -1.86 12.57 -11.90
N ARG A 189 -2.14 13.66 -12.60
CA ARG A 189 -2.75 13.58 -13.94
C ARG A 189 -1.73 13.15 -14.98
N GLN A 190 -2.13 12.33 -15.94
CA GLN A 190 -1.29 11.81 -17.03
C GLN A 190 0.03 11.18 -16.51
N ALA A 191 -0.06 10.49 -15.37
CA ALA A 191 1.12 10.01 -14.66
C ALA A 191 1.80 8.84 -15.38
N VAL A 192 1.02 7.98 -16.04
CA VAL A 192 1.53 6.74 -16.65
C VAL A 192 0.71 6.40 -17.90
N VAL A 193 1.33 5.72 -18.86
CA VAL A 193 0.63 5.05 -19.97
C VAL A 193 0.59 3.55 -19.67
N VAL A 194 -0.62 2.98 -19.54
CA VAL A 194 -0.86 1.56 -19.29
C VAL A 194 -1.74 0.99 -20.39
N LYS A 195 -1.31 -0.10 -21.05
CA LYS A 195 -2.06 -0.74 -22.14
C LYS A 195 -2.55 0.27 -23.19
N GLN A 196 -1.66 1.20 -23.59
CA GLN A 196 -1.90 2.28 -24.55
C GLN A 196 -2.98 3.29 -24.12
N ARG A 197 -3.29 3.37 -22.83
CA ARG A 197 -4.26 4.31 -22.28
C ARG A 197 -3.61 5.22 -21.25
N ASN A 198 -4.09 6.46 -21.16
CA ASN A 198 -3.72 7.36 -20.08
C ASN A 198 -4.19 6.78 -18.74
N ARG A 199 -3.32 6.88 -17.76
CA ARG A 199 -3.64 6.58 -16.37
C ARG A 199 -3.31 7.79 -15.49
N ASP A 200 -4.33 8.41 -14.93
CA ASP A 200 -4.19 9.28 -13.79
C ASP A 200 -4.02 8.42 -12.54
N THR A 201 -3.09 8.77 -11.67
CA THR A 201 -2.77 7.94 -10.50
C THR A 201 -3.21 8.62 -9.23
N ALA A 202 -4.14 8.01 -8.51
CA ALA A 202 -4.55 8.42 -7.17
C ALA A 202 -3.53 7.91 -6.15
N TRP A 203 -3.07 8.81 -5.25
CA TRP A 203 -2.11 8.57 -4.19
C TRP A 203 -2.79 8.58 -2.83
N PHE A 204 -2.39 7.63 -2.00
CA PHE A 204 -2.84 7.48 -0.63
C PHE A 204 -1.66 7.12 0.26
N SER A 205 -1.72 7.48 1.54
CA SER A 205 -0.71 7.10 2.52
C SER A 205 -1.28 6.81 3.90
N ILE A 206 -0.52 6.05 4.67
CA ILE A 206 -0.58 5.96 6.12
C ILE A 206 0.76 6.47 6.65
N ILE A 207 0.75 7.37 7.64
CA ILE A 207 1.95 7.82 8.34
C ILE A 207 2.01 7.25 9.75
N ASP A 208 3.20 7.22 10.33
CA ASP A 208 3.50 6.58 11.63
C ASP A 208 2.65 7.10 12.80
N THR A 209 2.30 8.39 12.78
CA THR A 209 1.42 9.00 13.80
C THR A 209 0.02 8.40 13.84
N GLN A 210 -0.44 7.76 12.75
CA GLN A 210 -1.74 7.12 12.67
C GLN A 210 -1.73 5.69 13.25
N ARG A 211 -0.54 5.11 13.49
CA ARG A 211 -0.36 3.72 13.94
C ARG A 211 -1.21 3.36 15.17
N PRO A 212 -1.21 4.13 16.30
CA PRO A 212 -1.95 3.72 17.49
C PRO A 212 -3.44 3.56 17.26
N ARG A 213 -4.04 4.45 16.47
CA ARG A 213 -5.45 4.40 16.11
C ARG A 213 -5.76 3.22 15.20
N LEU A 214 -4.95 3.02 14.18
CA LEU A 214 -5.16 1.96 13.18
C LEU A 214 -4.92 0.58 13.77
N GLU A 215 -3.91 0.40 14.62
CA GLU A 215 -3.64 -0.85 15.30
C GLU A 215 -4.84 -1.31 16.13
N LYS A 216 -5.41 -0.41 16.92
CA LYS A 216 -6.64 -0.68 17.69
C LYS A 216 -7.82 -1.07 16.79
N ALA A 217 -7.97 -0.41 15.64
CA ALA A 217 -9.03 -0.73 14.68
C ALA A 217 -8.82 -2.10 14.02
N TYR A 218 -7.58 -2.45 13.70
CA TYR A 218 -7.23 -3.76 13.12
C TYR A 218 -7.45 -4.90 14.10
N GLU A 219 -7.02 -4.74 15.37
CA GLU A 219 -7.27 -5.71 16.42
C GLU A 219 -8.76 -5.96 16.63
N ALA A 220 -9.53 -4.89 16.77
CA ALA A 220 -10.97 -4.98 16.94
C ALA A 220 -11.66 -5.66 15.75
N TRP A 221 -11.21 -5.34 14.52
CA TRP A 221 -11.80 -5.94 13.33
C TRP A 221 -11.46 -7.41 13.18
N LEU A 222 -10.20 -7.82 13.48
CA LEU A 222 -9.74 -9.21 13.37
C LEU A 222 -10.26 -10.11 14.50
N ALA A 223 -10.83 -9.56 15.56
CA ALA A 223 -11.38 -10.34 16.66
C ALA A 223 -12.50 -11.28 16.18
N ASP A 224 -12.54 -12.51 16.70
CA ASP A 224 -13.59 -13.48 16.34
C ASP A 224 -14.99 -12.97 16.62
N SER A 225 -15.15 -12.20 17.71
CA SER A 225 -16.42 -11.57 18.10
C SER A 225 -16.98 -10.61 17.04
N ASN A 226 -16.13 -10.13 16.14
CA ASN A 226 -16.57 -9.26 15.03
C ASN A 226 -17.22 -10.03 13.88
N PHE A 227 -17.28 -11.36 13.94
CA PHE A 227 -17.84 -12.17 12.86
C PHE A 227 -18.96 -13.06 13.38
N ASP A 228 -20.00 -13.23 12.58
CA ASP A 228 -21.07 -14.19 12.85
C ASP A 228 -20.68 -15.61 12.43
N GLU A 229 -21.54 -16.58 12.69
CA GLU A 229 -21.34 -17.99 12.34
C GLU A 229 -21.16 -18.22 10.82
N ALA A 230 -21.72 -17.34 9.99
CA ALA A 230 -21.54 -17.34 8.55
C ALA A 230 -20.27 -16.61 8.10
N GLY A 231 -19.43 -16.13 9.03
CA GLY A 231 -18.21 -15.39 8.76
C GLY A 231 -18.41 -13.95 8.26
N ARG A 232 -19.61 -13.38 8.42
CA ARG A 232 -19.89 -11.99 8.02
C ARG A 232 -19.47 -11.05 9.14
N GLN A 233 -18.78 -9.96 8.80
CA GLN A 233 -18.39 -8.95 9.78
C GLN A 233 -19.60 -8.25 10.40
N ARG A 234 -19.55 -8.01 11.71
CA ARG A 234 -20.55 -7.23 12.46
C ARG A 234 -20.27 -5.73 12.36
N SER A 235 -19.01 -5.34 12.47
CA SER A 235 -18.52 -3.97 12.31
C SER A 235 -17.57 -3.86 11.15
N LYS A 236 -17.60 -2.75 10.44
CA LYS A 236 -16.66 -2.50 9.37
C LYS A 236 -15.31 -2.07 9.92
N LEU A 237 -14.25 -2.40 9.19
CA LEU A 237 -12.93 -1.88 9.49
C LEU A 237 -12.93 -0.35 9.33
N ASN A 238 -12.41 0.36 10.33
CA ASN A 238 -12.25 1.81 10.34
C ASN A 238 -13.56 2.62 10.25
N GLU A 239 -14.65 2.11 10.82
CA GLU A 239 -15.98 2.78 10.81
C GLU A 239 -16.00 4.13 11.56
N GLY A 240 -15.01 4.40 12.44
CA GLY A 240 -14.88 5.64 13.23
C GLY A 240 -13.93 6.69 12.64
N GLY A 241 -13.26 6.38 11.52
CA GLY A 241 -12.28 7.26 10.92
C GLY A 241 -12.88 8.14 9.83
N ARG A 242 -13.83 9.01 10.14
CA ARG A 242 -14.06 10.17 9.29
C ARG A 242 -12.90 11.14 9.53
N HIS A 243 -12.27 11.55 8.44
CA HIS A 243 -11.17 12.48 8.37
C HIS A 243 -11.47 13.71 9.22
N GLU A 244 -10.73 13.92 10.31
CA GLU A 244 -10.47 15.26 10.80
C GLU A 244 -9.41 15.81 9.82
N GLU A 245 -9.84 16.78 9.01
CA GLU A 245 -8.99 17.59 8.15
C GLU A 245 -8.03 18.45 8.98
#